data_4cd05e0e8b7bddbc8130d9166be3ef13
#
_entry.id   4cd05e0e8b7bddbc8130d9166be3ef13
#
_cell.length_a   1.000
_cell.length_b   1.000
_cell.length_c   1.000
_cell.angle_alpha   90.00
_cell.angle_beta   90.00
_cell.angle_gamma   90.00
#
_symmetry.space_group_name_H-M   'P 1'
#
loop_
_entity.id
_entity.type
_entity.pdbx_description
1 polymer ?
#
loop_
_entity_poly.entity_id
_entity_poly.type
_entity_poly.pdbx_seq_one_letter_code
_entity_poly.pdbx_strand_id
1 'polypeptide(L)'
;EALLEPLALPETTRYLAHSPSVLAAIADRYGMLRVGFSGALTADELAQCGLSGGVQALSAREAQSLFSGWDKDGTLPPSHRAAARAAVWDAFFRQDLELLPTTLPAALRAHSSELLTDLTAQDLLTLESTLEFLANGNAAVSADALPGAWNPTRRFYGLTDASRASVQTLFNVWPTEAQAASSSEP
;
A
#
# COMPACT_ATOMS: atom_id res chain seq x y z
N GLU A 1 12.48 7.13 -9.37
CA GLU A 1 12.35 8.59 -9.60
C GLU A 1 11.25 8.92 -10.61
N ALA A 2 11.28 8.39 -11.83
CA ALA A 2 10.30 8.71 -12.88
C ALA A 2 8.83 8.45 -12.52
N LEU A 3 8.55 7.57 -11.54
CA LEU A 3 7.17 7.29 -11.06
C LEU A 3 6.74 8.26 -9.96
N LEU A 4 7.68 8.84 -9.21
CA LEU A 4 7.40 9.70 -8.06
C LEU A 4 7.30 11.18 -8.46
N GLU A 5 8.04 11.59 -9.50
CA GLU A 5 8.05 12.96 -10.01
C GLU A 5 6.66 13.50 -10.35
N PRO A 6 5.77 12.74 -11.04
CA PRO A 6 4.41 13.21 -11.33
C PRO A 6 3.54 13.38 -10.09
N LEU A 7 3.90 12.76 -8.96
CA LEU A 7 3.15 12.83 -7.70
C LEU A 7 3.58 13.98 -6.80
N ALA A 8 4.66 14.70 -7.17
CA ALA A 8 5.23 15.80 -6.38
C ALA A 8 5.48 15.41 -4.90
N LEU A 9 5.99 14.18 -4.69
CA LEU A 9 6.35 13.71 -3.35
C LEU A 9 7.57 14.45 -2.81
N PRO A 10 7.69 14.58 -1.48
CA PRO A 10 8.86 15.18 -0.86
C PRO A 10 10.17 14.46 -1.27
N GLU A 11 11.27 15.20 -1.38
CA GLU A 11 12.60 14.64 -1.73
C GLU A 11 13.06 13.54 -0.77
N THR A 12 12.57 13.56 0.47
CA THR A 12 12.86 12.54 1.49
C THR A 12 12.06 11.26 1.34
N THR A 13 11.14 11.20 0.34
CA THR A 13 10.33 10.02 0.10
C THR A 13 11.21 8.85 -0.32
N ARG A 14 11.03 7.73 0.35
CA ARG A 14 11.68 6.46 0.03
C ARG A 14 10.67 5.51 -0.60
N TYR A 15 11.17 4.56 -1.36
CA TYR A 15 10.31 3.54 -1.94
C TYR A 15 10.77 2.13 -1.56
N LEU A 16 9.82 1.23 -1.55
CA LEU A 16 10.05 -0.19 -1.39
C LEU A 16 9.11 -0.94 -2.34
N ALA A 17 9.69 -1.67 -3.28
CA ALA A 17 8.95 -2.56 -4.15
C ALA A 17 9.34 -4.01 -3.85
N HIS A 18 8.36 -4.88 -3.82
CA HIS A 18 8.53 -6.26 -3.46
C HIS A 18 7.64 -7.18 -4.30
N SER A 19 8.00 -8.44 -4.38
CA SER A 19 7.10 -9.47 -4.91
C SER A 19 6.03 -9.84 -3.86
N PRO A 20 4.88 -10.35 -4.27
CA PRO A 20 3.86 -10.83 -3.35
C PRO A 20 4.38 -11.94 -2.40
N SER A 21 5.33 -12.75 -2.85
CA SER A 21 5.94 -13.81 -2.04
C SER A 21 6.78 -13.27 -0.87
N VAL A 22 7.50 -12.17 -1.09
CA VAL A 22 8.27 -11.50 -0.03
C VAL A 22 7.34 -10.91 1.02
N LEU A 23 6.26 -10.26 0.57
CA LEU A 23 5.24 -9.75 1.49
C LEU A 23 4.67 -10.88 2.36
N ALA A 24 4.28 -11.99 1.72
CA ALA A 24 3.76 -13.13 2.46
C ALA A 24 4.78 -13.70 3.47
N ALA A 25 6.05 -13.78 3.11
CA ALA A 25 7.11 -14.25 4.01
C ALA A 25 7.34 -13.30 5.20
N ILE A 26 7.22 -12.01 5.00
CA ILE A 26 7.30 -11.01 6.07
C ILE A 26 6.06 -11.11 6.96
N ALA A 27 4.87 -11.11 6.37
CA ALA A 27 3.62 -11.08 7.10
C ALA A 27 3.27 -12.40 7.80
N ASP A 28 3.81 -13.53 7.33
CA ASP A 28 3.58 -14.87 7.95
C ASP A 28 4.06 -14.94 9.42
N ARG A 29 4.91 -14.02 9.83
CA ARG A 29 5.41 -13.89 11.21
C ARG A 29 4.37 -13.32 12.18
N TYR A 30 3.37 -12.64 11.69
CA TYR A 30 2.39 -11.91 12.49
C TYR A 30 1.08 -12.69 12.70
N GLY A 31 0.95 -13.85 12.07
CA GLY A 31 -0.22 -14.70 12.19
C GLY A 31 -1.35 -14.33 11.23
N MET A 32 -2.59 -14.48 11.72
CA MET A 32 -3.79 -14.25 10.90
C MET A 32 -4.20 -12.78 10.89
N LEU A 33 -4.35 -12.20 9.71
CA LEU A 33 -4.87 -10.85 9.54
C LEU A 33 -6.40 -10.87 9.50
N ARG A 34 -7.03 -9.97 10.21
CA ARG A 34 -8.49 -9.76 10.20
C ARG A 34 -8.81 -8.62 9.25
N VAL A 35 -9.20 -8.97 8.02
CA VAL A 35 -9.40 -8.02 6.93
C VAL A 35 -10.88 -7.86 6.60
N GLY A 36 -11.36 -6.62 6.53
CA GLY A 36 -12.67 -6.27 6.01
C GLY A 36 -12.56 -5.72 4.59
N PHE A 37 -13.21 -6.35 3.62
CA PHE A 37 -13.16 -5.95 2.21
C PHE A 37 -14.37 -5.14 1.76
N SER A 38 -15.40 -4.97 2.59
CA SER A 38 -16.67 -4.32 2.21
C SER A 38 -16.54 -2.85 1.79
N GLY A 39 -15.44 -2.18 2.16
CA GLY A 39 -15.13 -0.83 1.67
C GLY A 39 -14.37 -0.81 0.33
N ALA A 40 -13.81 -1.94 -0.07
CA ALA A 40 -12.96 -2.09 -1.25
C ALA A 40 -13.64 -2.85 -2.39
N LEU A 41 -14.53 -3.77 -2.06
CA LEU A 41 -15.24 -4.65 -2.99
C LEU A 41 -16.75 -4.56 -2.78
N THR A 42 -17.49 -4.69 -3.86
CA THR A 42 -18.96 -4.84 -3.82
C THR A 42 -19.37 -6.22 -3.31
N ALA A 43 -20.63 -6.39 -2.92
CA ALA A 43 -21.14 -7.67 -2.45
C ALA A 43 -21.01 -8.79 -3.50
N ASP A 44 -21.25 -8.46 -4.77
CA ASP A 44 -21.14 -9.42 -5.88
C ASP A 44 -19.67 -9.82 -6.13
N GLU A 45 -18.74 -8.88 -6.04
CA GLU A 45 -17.30 -9.14 -6.17
C GLU A 45 -16.77 -9.99 -5.01
N LEU A 46 -17.23 -9.73 -3.79
CA LEU A 46 -16.91 -10.57 -2.64
C LEU A 46 -17.36 -12.02 -2.87
N ALA A 47 -18.61 -12.21 -3.34
CA ALA A 47 -19.13 -13.53 -3.63
C ALA A 47 -18.34 -14.23 -4.76
N GLN A 48 -17.96 -13.51 -5.82
CA GLN A 48 -17.12 -14.03 -6.91
C GLN A 48 -15.74 -14.48 -6.43
N CYS A 49 -15.18 -13.76 -5.45
CA CYS A 49 -13.90 -14.10 -4.83
C CYS A 49 -13.99 -15.17 -3.75
N GLY A 50 -15.19 -15.70 -3.46
CA GLY A 50 -15.40 -16.65 -2.37
C GLY A 50 -15.23 -16.03 -0.97
N LEU A 51 -15.37 -14.71 -0.87
CA LEU A 51 -15.27 -13.96 0.37
C LEU A 51 -16.64 -13.63 0.92
N SER A 52 -16.77 -13.51 2.24
CA SER A 52 -18.00 -13.02 2.87
C SER A 52 -18.01 -11.51 3.02
N GLY A 53 -19.17 -10.91 3.24
CA GLY A 53 -19.31 -9.47 3.48
C GLY A 53 -18.78 -8.98 4.83
N GLY A 54 -18.32 -9.90 5.69
CA GLY A 54 -17.75 -9.57 7.00
C GLY A 54 -16.23 -9.54 7.01
N VAL A 55 -15.68 -9.54 8.23
CA VAL A 55 -14.24 -9.63 8.45
C VAL A 55 -13.76 -11.05 8.16
N GLN A 56 -12.76 -11.18 7.31
CA GLN A 56 -12.08 -12.42 6.98
C GLN A 56 -10.84 -12.59 7.87
N ALA A 57 -10.58 -13.79 8.35
CA ALA A 57 -9.29 -14.15 8.93
C ALA A 57 -8.44 -14.79 7.84
N LEU A 58 -7.36 -14.15 7.44
CA LEU A 58 -6.48 -14.59 6.35
C LEU A 58 -5.05 -14.74 6.85
N SER A 59 -4.42 -15.86 6.53
CA SER A 59 -2.97 -15.94 6.58
C SER A 59 -2.35 -15.10 5.43
N ALA A 60 -1.09 -14.76 5.58
CA ALA A 60 -0.37 -14.04 4.52
C ALA A 60 -0.36 -14.81 3.19
N ARG A 61 -0.30 -16.14 3.25
CA ARG A 61 -0.36 -17.01 2.07
C ARG A 61 -1.72 -17.01 1.39
N GLU A 62 -2.80 -17.00 2.16
CA GLU A 62 -4.15 -16.88 1.63
C GLU A 62 -4.35 -15.53 0.95
N ALA A 63 -3.90 -14.43 1.57
CA ALA A 63 -3.92 -13.11 0.96
C ALA A 63 -3.11 -13.07 -0.35
N GLN A 64 -1.92 -13.65 -0.39
CA GLN A 64 -1.12 -13.78 -1.60
C GLN A 64 -1.83 -14.59 -2.68
N SER A 65 -2.47 -15.69 -2.30
CA SER A 65 -3.21 -16.55 -3.25
C SER A 65 -4.38 -15.80 -3.86
N LEU A 66 -5.15 -15.06 -3.05
CA LEU A 66 -6.22 -14.19 -3.54
C LEU A 66 -5.70 -13.15 -4.54
N PHE A 67 -4.63 -12.45 -4.22
CA PHE A 67 -4.05 -11.44 -5.11
C PHE A 67 -3.61 -12.04 -6.43
N SER A 68 -2.96 -13.20 -6.39
CA SER A 68 -2.52 -13.92 -7.60
C SER A 68 -3.70 -14.42 -8.44
N GLY A 69 -4.79 -14.86 -7.82
CA GLY A 69 -6.03 -15.23 -8.48
C GLY A 69 -6.64 -14.03 -9.22
N TRP A 70 -6.83 -12.92 -8.54
CA TRP A 70 -7.40 -11.71 -9.13
C TRP A 70 -6.59 -11.16 -10.32
N ASP A 71 -5.27 -11.32 -10.30
CA ASP A 71 -4.42 -10.89 -11.41
C ASP A 71 -4.56 -11.81 -12.64
N LYS A 72 -4.79 -13.11 -12.43
CA LYS A 72 -4.94 -14.09 -13.51
C LYS A 72 -6.31 -14.05 -14.15
N ASP A 73 -7.33 -14.03 -13.31
CA ASP A 73 -8.71 -14.23 -13.78
C ASP A 73 -9.33 -12.95 -14.34
N GLY A 74 -8.76 -11.78 -13.98
CA GLY A 74 -9.27 -10.47 -14.43
C GLY A 74 -10.70 -10.17 -13.96
N THR A 75 -11.20 -10.89 -12.97
CA THR A 75 -12.55 -10.81 -12.45
C THR A 75 -12.85 -9.48 -11.79
N LEU A 76 -11.82 -8.86 -11.17
CA LEU A 76 -11.97 -7.58 -10.50
C LEU A 76 -11.39 -6.44 -11.33
N PRO A 77 -12.06 -5.27 -11.35
CA PRO A 77 -11.47 -4.05 -11.89
C PRO A 77 -10.13 -3.72 -11.21
N PRO A 78 -9.14 -3.18 -11.93
CA PRO A 78 -7.82 -2.86 -11.35
C PRO A 78 -7.87 -1.93 -10.14
N SER A 79 -8.79 -0.96 -10.11
CA SER A 79 -9.02 -0.08 -8.97
C SER A 79 -9.49 -0.83 -7.72
N HIS A 80 -10.42 -1.79 -7.88
CA HIS A 80 -10.93 -2.60 -6.79
C HIS A 80 -9.88 -3.58 -6.27
N ARG A 81 -9.05 -4.14 -7.16
CA ARG A 81 -7.89 -4.95 -6.74
C ARG A 81 -6.89 -4.14 -5.92
N ALA A 82 -6.63 -2.89 -6.32
CA ALA A 82 -5.75 -2.00 -5.56
C ALA A 82 -6.34 -1.68 -4.18
N ALA A 83 -7.64 -1.36 -4.12
CA ALA A 83 -8.33 -1.09 -2.86
C ALA A 83 -8.36 -2.31 -1.93
N ALA A 84 -8.58 -3.51 -2.47
CA ALA A 84 -8.57 -4.73 -1.68
C ALA A 84 -7.16 -5.06 -1.13
N ARG A 85 -6.10 -4.80 -1.90
CA ARG A 85 -4.71 -4.91 -1.41
C ARG A 85 -4.42 -3.89 -0.31
N ALA A 86 -4.89 -2.66 -0.47
CA ALA A 86 -4.74 -1.62 0.55
C ALA A 86 -5.45 -2.02 1.85
N ALA A 87 -6.64 -2.65 1.77
CA ALA A 87 -7.36 -3.16 2.95
C ALA A 87 -6.55 -4.22 3.72
N VAL A 88 -5.79 -5.07 3.03
CA VAL A 88 -4.89 -6.05 3.69
C VAL A 88 -3.72 -5.34 4.38
N TRP A 89 -3.10 -4.36 3.73
CA TRP A 89 -2.02 -3.56 4.33
C TRP A 89 -2.53 -2.74 5.52
N ASP A 90 -3.70 -2.15 5.41
CA ASP A 90 -4.33 -1.41 6.50
C ASP A 90 -4.56 -2.31 7.72
N ALA A 91 -5.10 -3.52 7.47
CA ALA A 91 -5.28 -4.51 8.53
C ALA A 91 -3.95 -4.93 9.18
N PHE A 92 -2.90 -5.15 8.38
CA PHE A 92 -1.57 -5.48 8.86
C PHE A 92 -1.00 -4.41 9.79
N PHE A 93 -0.99 -3.16 9.33
CA PHE A 93 -0.46 -2.06 10.14
C PHE A 93 -1.26 -1.82 11.42
N ARG A 94 -2.59 -1.92 11.35
CA ARG A 94 -3.43 -1.69 12.53
C ARG A 94 -3.31 -2.78 13.59
N GLN A 95 -3.17 -4.03 13.17
CA GLN A 95 -3.15 -5.16 14.11
C GLN A 95 -1.77 -5.39 14.71
N ASP A 96 -0.74 -5.09 13.97
CA ASP A 96 0.63 -5.50 14.33
C ASP A 96 1.55 -4.30 14.65
N LEU A 97 1.00 -3.08 14.74
CA LEU A 97 1.77 -1.85 14.94
C LEU A 97 2.74 -1.94 16.13
N GLU A 98 2.34 -2.57 17.23
CA GLU A 98 3.19 -2.72 18.42
C GLU A 98 4.39 -3.66 18.20
N LEU A 99 4.27 -4.60 17.27
CA LEU A 99 5.31 -5.57 16.95
C LEU A 99 6.23 -5.08 15.81
N LEU A 100 5.76 -4.18 14.98
CA LEU A 100 6.48 -3.71 13.79
C LEU A 100 7.85 -3.09 14.09
N PRO A 101 8.05 -2.28 15.15
CA PRO A 101 9.35 -1.67 15.43
C PRO A 101 10.49 -2.67 15.50
N THR A 102 10.28 -3.76 16.22
CA THR A 102 11.31 -4.77 16.46
C THR A 102 11.44 -5.80 15.34
N THR A 103 10.38 -6.03 14.58
CA THR A 103 10.32 -7.16 13.65
C THR A 103 10.44 -6.73 12.18
N LEU A 104 9.84 -5.62 11.77
CA LEU A 104 9.81 -5.19 10.38
C LEU A 104 11.19 -4.81 9.83
N PRO A 105 12.01 -3.99 10.51
CA PRO A 105 13.35 -3.66 10.00
C PRO A 105 14.25 -4.88 9.84
N ALA A 106 14.13 -5.84 10.76
CA ALA A 106 14.86 -7.10 10.69
C ALA A 106 14.38 -7.99 9.52
N ALA A 107 13.07 -8.04 9.29
CA ALA A 107 12.49 -8.77 8.17
C ALA A 107 12.89 -8.16 6.82
N LEU A 108 12.83 -6.85 6.68
CA LEU A 108 13.28 -6.14 5.46
C LEU A 108 14.76 -6.40 5.18
N ARG A 109 15.59 -6.39 6.21
CA ARG A 109 17.02 -6.70 6.10
C ARG A 109 17.25 -8.14 5.65
N ALA A 110 16.50 -9.10 6.19
CA ALA A 110 16.61 -10.51 5.83
C ALA A 110 16.22 -10.80 4.37
N HIS A 111 15.30 -10.00 3.81
CA HIS A 111 14.83 -10.13 2.42
C HIS A 111 15.42 -9.07 1.47
N SER A 112 16.49 -8.39 1.87
CA SER A 112 17.05 -7.26 1.11
C SER A 112 17.41 -7.58 -0.34
N SER A 113 17.83 -8.80 -0.64
CA SER A 113 18.13 -9.25 -2.01
C SER A 113 16.90 -9.46 -2.90
N GLU A 114 15.71 -9.52 -2.30
CA GLU A 114 14.43 -9.73 -2.99
C GLU A 114 13.61 -8.43 -3.08
N LEU A 115 14.12 -7.36 -2.50
CA LEU A 115 13.50 -6.04 -2.47
C LEU A 115 14.19 -5.12 -3.48
N LEU A 116 13.39 -4.31 -4.17
CA LEU A 116 13.88 -3.15 -4.89
C LEU A 116 13.56 -1.89 -4.06
N THR A 117 14.60 -1.25 -3.54
CA THR A 117 14.43 -0.12 -2.62
C THR A 117 15.62 0.82 -2.66
N ASP A 118 15.39 2.07 -2.33
CA ASP A 118 16.43 3.08 -2.05
C ASP A 118 16.67 3.26 -0.54
N LEU A 119 16.04 2.43 0.31
CA LEU A 119 16.28 2.43 1.74
C LEU A 119 17.73 2.05 2.06
N THR A 120 18.39 2.88 2.83
CA THR A 120 19.72 2.60 3.37
C THR A 120 19.64 1.90 4.72
N ALA A 121 20.77 1.43 5.23
CA ALA A 121 20.84 0.88 6.59
C ALA A 121 20.42 1.91 7.65
N GLN A 122 20.73 3.18 7.43
CA GLN A 122 20.32 4.27 8.32
C GLN A 122 18.81 4.52 8.26
N ASP A 123 18.19 4.41 7.08
CA ASP A 123 16.74 4.53 6.94
C ASP A 123 16.00 3.43 7.70
N LEU A 124 16.55 2.21 7.74
CA LEU A 124 15.98 1.11 8.53
C LEU A 124 16.06 1.36 10.05
N LEU A 125 17.12 1.99 10.53
CA LEU A 125 17.21 2.41 11.94
C LEU A 125 16.22 3.54 12.25
N THR A 126 16.08 4.48 11.34
CA THR A 126 15.08 5.56 11.45
C THR A 126 13.66 5.00 11.40
N LEU A 127 13.41 3.99 10.57
CA LEU A 127 12.11 3.30 10.49
C LEU A 127 11.74 2.65 11.84
N GLU A 128 12.69 1.98 12.49
CA GLU A 128 12.49 1.38 13.82
C GLU A 128 12.03 2.45 14.81
N SER A 129 12.79 3.54 14.95
CA SER A 129 12.45 4.64 15.85
C SER A 129 11.12 5.32 15.49
N THR A 130 10.80 5.45 14.20
CA THR A 130 9.54 6.02 13.74
C THR A 130 8.37 5.11 14.10
N LEU A 131 8.50 3.81 13.89
CA LEU A 131 7.47 2.84 14.26
C LEU A 131 7.26 2.78 15.78
N GLU A 132 8.33 2.86 16.57
CA GLU A 132 8.24 2.97 18.04
C GLU A 132 7.47 4.22 18.47
N PHE A 133 7.78 5.36 17.86
CA PHE A 133 7.06 6.60 18.13
C PHE A 133 5.57 6.49 17.78
N LEU A 134 5.23 5.90 16.63
CA LEU A 134 3.84 5.68 16.21
C LEU A 134 3.10 4.72 17.13
N ALA A 135 3.73 3.60 17.50
CA ALA A 135 3.15 2.62 18.40
C ALA A 135 2.88 3.20 19.80
N ASN A 136 3.85 3.93 20.36
CA ASN A 136 3.73 4.55 21.69
C ASN A 136 2.77 5.75 21.70
N GLY A 137 2.62 6.44 20.59
CA GLY A 137 1.76 7.62 20.43
C GLY A 137 0.30 7.30 20.14
N ASN A 138 -0.10 6.04 20.07
CA ASN A 138 -1.42 5.60 19.58
C ASN A 138 -1.78 6.25 18.23
N ALA A 139 -0.79 6.39 17.37
CA ALA A 139 -1.00 6.98 16.05
C ALA A 139 -1.87 6.07 15.18
N ALA A 140 -2.81 6.67 14.48
CA ALA A 140 -3.56 5.95 13.46
C ALA A 140 -2.67 5.78 12.22
N VAL A 141 -2.37 4.53 11.88
CA VAL A 141 -1.72 4.19 10.61
C VAL A 141 -2.78 3.62 9.68
N SER A 142 -2.81 4.07 8.44
CA SER A 142 -3.74 3.58 7.42
C SER A 142 -3.00 3.34 6.12
N ALA A 143 -3.49 2.38 5.35
CA ALA A 143 -3.07 2.15 3.98
C ALA A 143 -4.26 2.38 3.05
N ASP A 144 -4.05 3.11 1.98
CA ASP A 144 -5.08 3.40 0.99
C ASP A 144 -4.58 3.15 -0.43
N ALA A 145 -5.51 2.89 -1.34
CA ALA A 145 -5.18 2.70 -2.74
C ALA A 145 -5.03 4.05 -3.43
N LEU A 146 -3.94 4.21 -4.16
CA LEU A 146 -3.77 5.38 -5.00
C LEU A 146 -4.81 5.34 -6.14
N PRO A 147 -5.72 6.31 -6.24
CA PRO A 147 -6.67 6.38 -7.34
C PRO A 147 -5.94 6.54 -8.68
N GLY A 148 -6.55 6.04 -9.75
CA GLY A 148 -5.96 6.10 -11.08
C GLY A 148 -6.94 5.61 -12.12
N ALA A 149 -6.50 5.51 -13.38
CA ALA A 149 -7.30 5.04 -14.50
C ALA A 149 -6.64 3.86 -15.20
N TRP A 150 -7.41 2.79 -15.45
CA TRP A 150 -6.96 1.68 -16.26
C TRP A 150 -7.05 2.01 -17.74
N ASN A 151 -5.95 1.85 -18.45
CA ASN A 151 -5.91 1.93 -19.91
C ASN A 151 -5.95 0.51 -20.49
N PRO A 152 -7.08 0.05 -21.05
CA PRO A 152 -7.22 -1.32 -21.53
C PRO A 152 -6.37 -1.60 -22.78
N THR A 153 -6.12 -0.59 -23.61
CA THR A 153 -5.33 -0.73 -24.85
C THR A 153 -3.86 -0.96 -24.54
N ARG A 154 -3.30 -0.19 -23.63
CA ARG A 154 -1.88 -0.29 -23.22
C ARG A 154 -1.65 -1.21 -22.03
N ARG A 155 -2.72 -1.71 -21.41
CA ARG A 155 -2.71 -2.63 -20.27
C ARG A 155 -1.87 -2.10 -19.09
N PHE A 156 -2.01 -0.81 -18.77
CA PHE A 156 -1.37 -0.22 -17.60
C PHE A 156 -2.37 0.61 -16.79
N TYR A 157 -2.06 0.79 -15.50
CA TYR A 157 -2.80 1.66 -14.60
C TYR A 157 -2.08 3.00 -14.54
N GLY A 158 -2.70 4.05 -15.09
CA GLY A 158 -2.11 5.38 -15.18
C GLY A 158 -2.51 6.27 -14.01
N LEU A 159 -1.61 7.16 -13.61
CA LEU A 159 -1.90 8.21 -12.66
C LEU A 159 -2.81 9.28 -13.29
N THR A 160 -3.68 9.85 -12.49
CA THR A 160 -4.63 10.90 -12.86
C THR A 160 -4.45 12.11 -11.94
N ASP A 161 -5.17 13.20 -12.22
CA ASP A 161 -5.22 14.34 -11.31
C ASP A 161 -5.80 13.97 -9.94
N ALA A 162 -6.72 12.99 -9.90
CA ALA A 162 -7.21 12.42 -8.64
C ALA A 162 -6.10 11.71 -7.86
N SER A 163 -5.16 11.04 -8.54
CA SER A 163 -3.98 10.44 -7.89
C SER A 163 -3.12 11.50 -7.22
N ARG A 164 -2.86 12.60 -7.93
CA ARG A 164 -2.08 13.72 -7.41
C ARG A 164 -2.77 14.40 -6.23
N ALA A 165 -4.06 14.68 -6.34
CA ALA A 165 -4.85 15.28 -5.27
C ALA A 165 -4.88 14.38 -4.02
N SER A 166 -5.01 13.06 -4.19
CA SER A 166 -4.97 12.09 -3.09
C SER A 166 -3.62 12.11 -2.37
N VAL A 167 -2.52 12.10 -3.11
CA VAL A 167 -1.16 12.19 -2.53
C VAL A 167 -0.96 13.51 -1.79
N GLN A 168 -1.37 14.62 -2.38
CA GLN A 168 -1.28 15.94 -1.74
C GLN A 168 -2.07 16.00 -0.43
N THR A 169 -3.24 15.39 -0.40
CA THR A 169 -4.05 15.30 0.82
C THR A 169 -3.38 14.44 1.89
N LEU A 170 -2.88 13.27 1.50
CA LEU A 170 -2.24 12.32 2.43
C LEU A 170 -0.96 12.89 3.06
N PHE A 171 -0.13 13.53 2.25
CA PHE A 171 1.15 14.06 2.71
C PHE A 171 1.09 15.54 3.12
N ASN A 172 -0.08 16.15 3.05
CA ASN A 172 -0.26 17.58 3.36
C ASN A 172 0.73 18.48 2.60
N VAL A 173 1.03 18.09 1.35
CA VAL A 173 1.98 18.78 0.49
C VAL A 173 1.26 19.98 -0.14
N TRP A 174 1.61 21.18 0.30
CA TRP A 174 1.11 22.42 -0.29
C TRP A 174 1.70 22.60 -1.70
N PRO A 175 0.89 23.01 -2.69
CA PRO A 175 1.42 23.34 -3.99
C PRO A 175 2.47 24.45 -3.86
N THR A 176 3.64 24.22 -4.44
CA THR A 176 4.67 25.28 -4.55
C THR A 176 4.10 26.43 -5.38
N GLU A 177 4.45 27.68 -5.07
CA GLU A 177 3.98 28.89 -5.78
C GLU A 177 4.14 28.80 -7.31
N ALA A 178 5.15 28.06 -7.79
CA ALA A 178 5.35 27.78 -9.21
C ALA A 178 4.25 26.93 -9.85
N GLN A 179 3.58 26.05 -9.10
CA GLN A 179 2.47 25.23 -9.58
C GLN A 179 1.13 25.97 -9.56
N ALA A 180 0.99 26.90 -8.63
CA ALA A 180 -0.19 27.78 -8.58
C ALA A 180 -0.23 28.76 -9.76
N ALA A 181 0.91 29.22 -10.23
CA ALA A 181 1.02 30.13 -11.37
C ALA A 181 0.67 29.46 -12.72
N SER A 182 0.96 28.17 -12.89
CA SER A 182 0.66 27.43 -14.12
C SER A 182 -0.81 27.02 -14.27
N SER A 183 -1.57 27.00 -13.17
CA SER A 183 -3.01 26.67 -13.18
C SER A 183 -3.93 27.88 -13.36
N SER A 184 -3.36 29.09 -13.45
CA SER A 184 -4.11 30.35 -13.60
C SER A 184 -4.02 30.98 -15.00
N GLU A 185 -3.45 30.32 -16.00
CA GLU A 185 -3.55 30.75 -17.40
C GLU A 185 -4.82 30.18 -18.05
N PRO A 186 -5.69 31.03 -18.58
CA PRO A 186 -6.99 30.67 -19.19
C PRO A 186 -6.82 30.01 -20.54
#